data_984cd78c4f4725dd8d011705f7ffd487
#
_entry.id   984cd78c4f4725dd8d011705f7ffd487
#
_cell.length_a   1.000
_cell.length_b   1.000
_cell.length_c   1.000
_cell.angle_alpha   90.00
_cell.angle_beta   90.00
_cell.angle_gamma   90.00
#
_symmetry.space_group_name_H-M   'P 1'
#
loop_
_entity.id
_entity.type
_entity.pdbx_description
1 polymer ?
#
loop_
_entity_poly.entity_id
_entity_poly.type
_entity_poly.pdbx_seq_one_letter_code
_entity_poly.pdbx_strand_id
1 'polypeptide(L)'
;LAEAFRLGQARKIYLAVVAPGLPAEGTIDLPLSKDPSRPGRWRASKLANGIPALTDFQRLGDAKSKLVALFPKTGRTHQLRAHLTALGFPIDGDKLYGGSPGSRCLLHAYRLCILGKTYTAPVPSDFPFVDESMLPWGSIPNS
;
A
#
# COMPACT_ATOMS: atom_id res chain seq x y z
N LEU A 1 -4.97 1.82 20.28
CA LEU A 1 -4.51 1.82 18.89
C LEU A 1 -5.66 1.55 17.91
N ALA A 2 -6.43 0.50 18.16
CA ALA A 2 -7.59 0.19 17.31
C ALA A 2 -8.64 1.31 17.33
N GLU A 3 -8.84 1.96 18.44
CA GLU A 3 -9.76 3.09 18.52
C GLU A 3 -9.25 4.29 17.74
N ALA A 4 -7.95 4.57 17.78
CA ALA A 4 -7.36 5.66 17.02
C ALA A 4 -7.54 5.44 15.51
N PHE A 5 -7.40 4.21 15.02
CA PHE A 5 -7.67 3.88 13.63
C PHE A 5 -9.15 4.07 13.28
N ARG A 6 -10.03 3.60 14.14
CA ARG A 6 -11.48 3.73 13.94
C ARG A 6 -11.93 5.19 13.86
N LEU A 7 -11.30 6.07 14.63
CA LEU A 7 -11.62 7.48 14.65
C LEU A 7 -10.83 8.31 13.64
N GLY A 8 -10.04 7.66 12.77
CA GLY A 8 -9.23 8.36 11.78
C GLY A 8 -8.04 9.12 12.37
N GLN A 9 -7.65 8.82 13.60
CA GLN A 9 -6.53 9.46 14.28
C GLN A 9 -5.19 8.82 13.98
N ALA A 10 -5.19 7.72 13.24
CA ALA A 10 -3.98 7.04 12.84
C ALA A 10 -3.80 7.17 11.32
N ARG A 11 -2.56 7.47 10.92
CA ARG A 11 -2.19 7.53 9.50
C ARG A 11 -1.03 6.58 9.26
N LYS A 12 -1.17 5.75 8.25
CA LYS A 12 -0.13 4.80 7.85
C LYS A 12 0.34 5.12 6.46
N ILE A 13 1.64 4.97 6.26
CA ILE A 13 2.24 5.07 4.94
C ILE A 13 3.03 3.80 4.70
N TYR A 14 2.72 3.14 3.61
CA TYR A 14 3.49 2.01 3.12
C TYR A 14 4.19 2.41 1.83
N LEU A 15 5.33 1.81 1.59
CA LEU A 15 6.02 1.93 0.31
C LEU A 15 5.99 0.57 -0.37
N ALA A 16 5.78 0.57 -1.67
CA ALA A 16 5.80 -0.64 -2.47
C ALA A 16 6.51 -0.40 -3.78
N VAL A 17 7.05 -1.46 -4.36
CA VAL A 17 7.66 -1.45 -5.67
C VAL A 17 6.78 -2.27 -6.60
N VAL A 18 6.35 -1.66 -7.70
CA VAL A 18 5.47 -2.28 -8.70
C VAL A 18 6.02 -2.04 -10.11
N ALA A 19 5.45 -2.67 -11.12
CA ALA A 19 5.81 -2.37 -12.50
C ALA A 19 5.53 -0.91 -12.82
N PRO A 20 6.28 -0.28 -13.73
CA PRO A 20 5.99 1.09 -14.16
C PRO A 20 4.66 1.17 -14.89
N GLY A 21 4.03 2.35 -14.86
CA GLY A 21 2.76 2.59 -15.54
C GLY A 21 1.58 2.90 -14.63
N LEU A 22 1.77 2.80 -13.33
CA LEU A 22 0.72 3.18 -12.38
C LEU A 22 0.41 4.66 -12.54
N PRO A 23 -0.88 5.07 -12.48
CA PRO A 23 -1.22 6.49 -12.49
C PRO A 23 -0.52 7.25 -11.37
N ALA A 24 -0.38 8.58 -11.53
CA ALA A 24 0.32 9.42 -10.57
C ALA A 24 -0.29 9.35 -9.17
N GLU A 25 -1.61 9.25 -9.10
CA GLU A 25 -2.34 9.12 -7.83
C GLU A 25 -3.71 8.50 -8.07
N GLY A 26 -4.34 8.03 -7.02
CA GLY A 26 -5.69 7.49 -7.13
C GLY A 26 -6.18 6.89 -5.83
N THR A 27 -7.41 6.39 -5.88
CA THR A 27 -8.07 5.72 -4.78
C THR A 27 -8.58 4.37 -5.25
N ILE A 28 -8.29 3.33 -4.46
CA ILE A 28 -8.79 1.98 -4.72
C ILE A 28 -9.87 1.68 -3.69
N ASP A 29 -11.12 1.71 -4.16
CA ASP A 29 -12.31 1.45 -3.34
C ASP A 29 -12.93 0.14 -3.81
N LEU A 30 -12.34 -0.97 -3.37
CA LEU A 30 -12.77 -2.31 -3.75
C LEU A 30 -12.88 -3.20 -2.52
N PRO A 31 -14.04 -3.85 -2.31
CA PRO A 31 -14.19 -4.80 -1.20
C PRO A 31 -13.28 -6.01 -1.38
N LEU A 32 -12.90 -6.60 -0.25
CA LEU A 32 -12.01 -7.75 -0.22
C LEU A 32 -12.74 -9.00 0.20
N SER A 33 -12.48 -10.11 -0.47
CA SER A 33 -12.99 -11.43 -0.10
C SER A 33 -11.90 -12.48 -0.31
N LYS A 34 -12.04 -13.61 0.39
CA LYS A 34 -11.11 -14.71 0.18
C LYS A 34 -11.24 -15.25 -1.24
N ASP A 35 -10.10 -15.52 -1.87
CA ASP A 35 -10.09 -16.12 -3.19
C ASP A 35 -10.37 -17.63 -3.07
N PRO A 36 -11.51 -18.12 -3.59
CA PRO A 36 -11.85 -19.53 -3.44
C PRO A 36 -10.94 -20.47 -4.23
N SER A 37 -10.23 -19.94 -5.22
CA SER A 37 -9.35 -20.75 -6.06
C SER A 37 -7.94 -20.89 -5.50
N ARG A 38 -7.56 -20.11 -4.48
CA ARG A 38 -6.19 -20.12 -3.95
C ARG A 38 -6.15 -19.85 -2.45
N PRO A 39 -5.82 -20.86 -1.62
CA PRO A 39 -5.73 -20.67 -0.17
C PRO A 39 -4.76 -19.54 0.22
N GLY A 40 -5.18 -18.73 1.19
CA GLY A 40 -4.38 -17.62 1.70
C GLY A 40 -4.42 -16.35 0.87
N ARG A 41 -4.97 -16.40 -0.34
CA ARG A 41 -5.07 -15.22 -1.21
C ARG A 41 -6.42 -14.53 -1.01
N TRP A 42 -6.40 -13.21 -1.08
CA TRP A 42 -7.60 -12.37 -1.10
C TRP A 42 -7.74 -11.72 -2.48
N ARG A 43 -8.95 -11.39 -2.85
CA ARG A 43 -9.22 -10.68 -4.09
C ARG A 43 -10.00 -9.41 -3.81
N ALA A 44 -9.78 -8.39 -4.63
CA ALA A 44 -10.49 -7.12 -4.56
C ALA A 44 -11.36 -6.98 -5.80
N SER A 45 -12.67 -6.84 -5.61
CA SER A 45 -13.61 -6.74 -6.72
C SER A 45 -14.95 -6.18 -6.24
N LYS A 46 -15.54 -5.28 -7.03
CA LYS A 46 -16.89 -4.79 -6.77
C LYS A 46 -17.96 -5.87 -6.93
N LEU A 47 -17.64 -6.93 -7.67
CA LEU A 47 -18.56 -8.03 -7.92
C LEU A 47 -18.60 -9.02 -6.77
N ALA A 48 -17.62 -8.97 -5.88
CA ALA A 48 -17.56 -9.89 -4.75
C ALA A 48 -18.28 -9.28 -3.56
N ASN A 49 -19.02 -10.12 -2.81
CA ASN A 49 -19.63 -9.73 -1.54
C ASN A 49 -18.53 -9.71 -0.48
N GLY A 50 -17.74 -8.64 -0.47
CA GLY A 50 -16.55 -8.56 0.33
C GLY A 50 -16.64 -7.56 1.47
N ILE A 51 -15.56 -7.49 2.25
CA ILE A 51 -15.39 -6.51 3.31
C ILE A 51 -14.94 -5.21 2.71
N PRO A 52 -15.62 -4.07 2.97
CA PRO A 52 -15.22 -2.78 2.43
C PRO A 52 -13.76 -2.46 2.76
N ALA A 53 -13.02 -1.96 1.78
CA ALA A 53 -11.63 -1.59 1.93
C ALA A 53 -11.30 -0.41 1.02
N LEU A 54 -10.48 0.51 1.54
CA LEU A 54 -10.16 1.76 0.86
C LEU A 54 -8.67 2.05 1.00
N THR A 55 -8.01 2.28 -0.12
CA THR A 55 -6.58 2.62 -0.19
C THR A 55 -6.37 3.80 -1.12
N ASP A 56 -5.73 4.86 -0.64
CA ASP A 56 -5.22 5.90 -1.50
C ASP A 56 -3.79 5.58 -1.88
N PHE A 57 -3.35 6.00 -3.07
CA PHE A 57 -1.98 5.79 -3.49
C PHE A 57 -1.43 6.99 -4.23
N GLN A 58 -0.11 7.11 -4.22
CA GLN A 58 0.60 8.12 -4.99
C GLN A 58 1.92 7.54 -5.49
N ARG A 59 2.14 7.62 -6.80
CA ARG A 59 3.42 7.26 -7.39
C ARG A 59 4.46 8.28 -6.94
N LEU A 60 5.62 7.81 -6.51
CA LEU A 60 6.73 8.68 -6.10
C LEU A 60 7.74 8.76 -7.25
N GLY A 61 7.85 9.93 -7.86
CA GLY A 61 8.73 10.14 -9.00
C GLY A 61 7.97 10.30 -10.31
N ASP A 62 8.66 10.17 -11.43
CA ASP A 62 8.11 10.37 -12.75
C ASP A 62 7.31 9.16 -13.27
N ALA A 63 6.86 9.22 -14.52
CA ALA A 63 6.03 8.16 -15.11
C ALA A 63 6.74 6.80 -15.21
N LYS A 64 8.06 6.77 -15.12
CA LYS A 64 8.84 5.53 -15.17
C LYS A 64 9.11 4.94 -13.79
N SER A 65 8.73 5.65 -12.73
CA SER A 65 8.99 5.21 -11.37
C SER A 65 8.21 3.94 -11.04
N LYS A 66 8.87 3.04 -10.33
CA LYS A 66 8.30 1.81 -9.80
C LYS A 66 7.88 1.96 -8.33
N LEU A 67 8.12 3.11 -7.74
CA LEU A 67 7.88 3.34 -6.31
C LEU A 67 6.53 3.99 -6.10
N VAL A 68 5.74 3.43 -5.17
CA VAL A 68 4.42 3.96 -4.83
C VAL A 68 4.28 4.08 -3.33
N ALA A 69 3.68 5.18 -2.88
CA ALA A 69 3.27 5.37 -1.51
C ALA A 69 1.79 4.98 -1.38
N LEU A 70 1.47 4.22 -0.34
CA LEU A 70 0.14 3.68 -0.10
C LEU A 70 -0.37 4.17 1.25
N PHE A 71 -1.63 4.63 1.25
CA PHE A 71 -2.29 5.19 2.42
C PHE A 71 -3.57 4.42 2.69
N PRO A 72 -3.49 3.27 3.40
CA PRO A 72 -4.69 2.50 3.67
C PRO A 72 -5.58 3.27 4.65
N LYS A 73 -6.84 3.45 4.30
CA LYS A 73 -7.87 4.02 5.18
C LYS A 73 -8.54 2.96 6.04
N THR A 74 -8.43 1.71 5.62
CA THR A 74 -8.86 0.51 6.36
C THR A 74 -7.66 -0.41 6.48
N GLY A 75 -7.74 -1.43 7.33
CA GLY A 75 -6.63 -2.34 7.57
C GLY A 75 -7.00 -3.80 7.38
N ARG A 76 -7.60 -4.16 6.24
CA ARG A 76 -8.01 -5.54 5.98
C ARG A 76 -6.81 -6.41 5.62
N THR A 77 -6.96 -7.72 5.83
CA THR A 77 -5.91 -8.69 5.50
C THR A 77 -5.52 -8.60 4.04
N HIS A 78 -4.21 -8.51 3.78
CA HIS A 78 -3.63 -8.40 2.44
C HIS A 78 -4.19 -7.24 1.60
N GLN A 79 -4.77 -6.23 2.22
CA GLN A 79 -5.46 -5.16 1.50
C GLN A 79 -4.61 -4.51 0.41
N LEU A 80 -3.40 -4.07 0.73
CA LEU A 80 -2.54 -3.38 -0.23
C LEU A 80 -2.12 -4.30 -1.37
N ARG A 81 -1.83 -5.56 -1.04
CA ARG A 81 -1.43 -6.58 -2.02
C ARG A 81 -2.56 -6.87 -3.00
N ALA A 82 -3.78 -7.09 -2.48
CA ALA A 82 -4.95 -7.36 -3.31
C ALA A 82 -5.39 -6.15 -4.11
N HIS A 83 -5.36 -4.95 -3.51
CA HIS A 83 -5.74 -3.72 -4.19
C HIS A 83 -4.83 -3.41 -5.38
N LEU A 84 -3.50 -3.48 -5.19
CA LEU A 84 -2.57 -3.24 -6.30
C LEU A 84 -2.70 -4.30 -7.39
N THR A 85 -2.93 -5.54 -7.00
CA THR A 85 -3.15 -6.63 -7.97
C THR A 85 -4.40 -6.37 -8.80
N ALA A 86 -5.48 -5.88 -8.19
CA ALA A 86 -6.73 -5.56 -8.89
C ALA A 86 -6.54 -4.46 -9.94
N LEU A 87 -5.61 -3.53 -9.72
CA LEU A 87 -5.26 -2.50 -10.69
C LEU A 87 -4.35 -3.03 -11.82
N GLY A 88 -3.85 -4.24 -11.70
CA GLY A 88 -2.89 -4.80 -12.65
C GLY A 88 -1.44 -4.55 -12.30
N PHE A 89 -1.15 -4.14 -11.06
CA PHE A 89 0.19 -3.81 -10.58
C PHE A 89 0.53 -4.58 -9.30
N PRO A 90 0.61 -5.92 -9.36
CA PRO A 90 1.01 -6.68 -8.16
C PRO A 90 2.40 -6.24 -7.71
N ILE A 91 2.63 -6.33 -6.40
CA ILE A 91 3.89 -5.89 -5.79
C ILE A 91 5.02 -6.80 -6.27
N ASP A 92 6.16 -6.21 -6.64
CA ASP A 92 7.35 -6.96 -7.03
C ASP A 92 7.75 -7.94 -5.92
N GLY A 93 8.05 -9.17 -6.30
CA GLY A 93 8.41 -10.23 -5.36
C GLY A 93 7.25 -10.91 -4.67
N ASP A 94 6.01 -10.48 -4.92
CA ASP A 94 4.83 -11.06 -4.30
C ASP A 94 4.36 -12.30 -5.08
N LYS A 95 4.84 -13.45 -4.68
CA LYS A 95 4.56 -14.72 -5.37
C LYS A 95 3.09 -15.12 -5.30
N LEU A 96 2.41 -14.78 -4.21
CA LEU A 96 1.01 -15.16 -4.02
C LEU A 96 0.09 -14.40 -4.97
N TYR A 97 0.47 -13.16 -5.34
CA TYR A 97 -0.34 -12.29 -6.19
C TYR A 97 0.24 -12.12 -7.60
N GLY A 98 1.26 -12.89 -7.94
CA GLY A 98 1.80 -12.90 -9.30
C GLY A 98 2.69 -11.72 -9.65
N GLY A 99 3.34 -11.12 -8.66
CA GLY A 99 4.31 -10.05 -8.90
C GLY A 99 5.56 -10.53 -9.63
N SER A 100 6.34 -9.57 -10.12
CA SER A 100 7.61 -9.87 -10.78
C SER A 100 8.52 -10.69 -9.83
N PRO A 101 9.35 -11.60 -10.37
CA PRO A 101 10.24 -12.40 -9.52
C PRO A 101 11.14 -11.55 -8.64
N GLY A 102 11.35 -12.00 -7.41
CA GLY A 102 12.20 -11.33 -6.43
C GLY A 102 12.35 -12.19 -5.19
N SER A 103 13.32 -11.84 -4.35
CA SER A 103 13.60 -12.62 -3.14
C SER A 103 12.53 -12.47 -2.06
N ARG A 104 11.80 -11.36 -2.09
CA ARG A 104 10.71 -11.09 -1.16
C ARG A 104 9.73 -10.09 -1.74
N CYS A 105 8.54 -10.01 -1.15
CA CYS A 105 7.56 -8.98 -1.48
C CYS A 105 8.08 -7.61 -1.05
N LEU A 106 8.22 -6.69 -1.99
CA LEU A 106 8.75 -5.35 -1.73
C LEU A 106 7.65 -4.40 -1.24
N LEU A 107 7.13 -4.71 -0.06
CA LEU A 107 6.16 -3.89 0.66
C LEU A 107 6.75 -3.53 2.03
N HIS A 108 6.78 -2.26 2.35
CA HIS A 108 7.43 -1.76 3.56
C HIS A 108 6.50 -0.82 4.33
N ALA A 109 6.24 -1.13 5.59
CA ALA A 109 5.53 -0.22 6.50
C ALA A 109 6.49 0.91 6.86
N TYR A 110 6.38 2.02 6.17
CA TYR A 110 7.35 3.11 6.24
C TYR A 110 7.11 4.04 7.41
N ARG A 111 5.88 4.49 7.60
CA ARG A 111 5.58 5.50 8.61
C ARG A 111 4.22 5.28 9.25
N LEU A 112 4.17 5.53 10.55
CA LEU A 112 2.94 5.51 11.32
C LEU A 112 2.87 6.82 12.12
N CYS A 113 1.79 7.56 11.96
CA CYS A 113 1.48 8.73 12.77
C CYS A 113 0.22 8.43 13.57
N ILE A 114 0.34 8.44 14.89
CA ILE A 114 -0.76 8.11 15.81
C ILE A 114 -0.62 8.89 17.10
N LEU A 115 -1.73 9.48 17.56
CA LEU A 115 -1.80 10.21 18.81
C LEU A 115 -0.70 11.28 18.96
N GLY A 116 -0.43 12.00 17.88
CA GLY A 116 0.57 13.07 17.84
C GLY A 116 2.01 12.60 17.74
N LYS A 117 2.25 11.30 17.61
CA LYS A 117 3.61 10.74 17.46
C LYS A 117 3.81 10.14 16.09
N THR A 118 5.01 10.31 15.56
CA THR A 118 5.39 9.76 14.26
C THR A 118 6.52 8.74 14.43
N TYR A 119 6.31 7.55 13.89
CA TYR A 119 7.28 6.47 13.88
C TYR A 119 7.66 6.20 12.43
N THR A 120 8.94 6.28 12.12
CA THR A 120 9.44 6.05 10.76
C THR A 120 10.46 4.91 10.79
N ALA A 121 10.27 3.92 9.91
CA ALA A 121 11.21 2.83 9.73
C ALA A 121 12.15 3.16 8.56
N PRO A 122 13.45 2.83 8.67
CA PRO A 122 14.37 3.03 7.56
C PRO A 122 13.91 2.30 6.29
N VAL A 123 14.13 2.91 5.14
CA VAL A 123 13.82 2.28 3.86
C VAL A 123 14.84 1.15 3.61
N PRO A 124 14.38 -0.09 3.32
CA PRO A 124 15.29 -1.18 3.06
C PRO A 124 16.19 -0.91 1.85
N SER A 125 17.41 -1.47 1.87
CA SER A 125 18.39 -1.24 0.81
C SER A 125 17.98 -1.81 -0.55
N ASP A 126 17.04 -2.75 -0.59
CA ASP A 126 16.53 -3.32 -1.84
C ASP A 126 15.40 -2.49 -2.46
N PHE A 127 15.04 -1.35 -1.85
CA PHE A 127 14.09 -0.39 -2.42
C PHE A 127 14.83 0.67 -3.24
N PRO A 128 14.16 1.30 -4.22
CA PRO A 128 14.67 2.52 -4.85
C PRO A 128 14.89 3.60 -3.80
N PHE A 129 15.77 4.56 -4.12
CA PHE A 129 16.03 5.68 -3.22
C PHE A 129 14.75 6.48 -2.96
N VAL A 130 14.50 6.76 -1.67
CA VAL A 130 13.36 7.54 -1.22
C VAL A 130 13.87 8.78 -0.50
N ASP A 131 13.51 9.94 -1.01
CA ASP A 131 13.73 11.23 -0.35
C ASP A 131 12.40 11.70 0.22
N GLU A 132 12.39 12.23 1.42
CA GLU A 132 11.16 12.76 2.02
C GLU A 132 10.50 13.85 1.17
N SER A 133 11.28 14.57 0.37
CA SER A 133 10.74 15.55 -0.58
C SER A 133 9.85 14.93 -1.65
N MET A 134 9.96 13.63 -1.90
CA MET A 134 9.09 12.91 -2.83
C MET A 134 7.69 12.69 -2.26
N LEU A 135 7.53 12.76 -0.95
CA LEU A 135 6.25 12.56 -0.30
C LEU A 135 5.38 13.80 -0.44
N PRO A 136 4.08 13.63 -0.72
CA PRO A 136 3.21 14.76 -1.07
C PRO A 136 2.97 15.77 0.05
N TRP A 137 3.25 15.42 1.29
CA TRP A 137 3.07 16.30 2.45
C TRP A 137 4.40 16.67 3.10
N GLY A 138 5.54 16.44 2.42
CA GLY A 138 6.86 16.72 2.99
C GLY A 138 7.07 15.91 4.26
N SER A 139 7.50 16.57 5.33
CA SER A 139 7.52 15.96 6.64
C SER A 139 6.09 15.85 7.17
N ILE A 140 5.68 14.66 7.64
CA ILE A 140 4.38 14.53 8.30
C ILE A 140 4.44 15.31 9.59
N PRO A 141 3.51 16.26 9.81
CA PRO A 141 3.48 17.01 11.06
C PRO A 141 3.33 16.06 12.23
N ASN A 142 4.03 16.33 13.31
CA ASN A 142 3.91 15.57 14.57
C ASN A 142 2.65 15.94 15.34
N SER A 143 1.55 15.94 14.66
CA SER A 143 0.29 16.34 15.29
C SER A 143 -0.85 15.50 14.79
#